data_688628213a245f3b8abdfce93946131e
#
_entry.id   688628213a245f3b8abdfce93946131e
#
_cell.length_a   1.000
_cell.length_b   1.000
_cell.length_c   1.000
_cell.angle_alpha   90.00
_cell.angle_beta   90.00
_cell.angle_gamma   90.00
#
_symmetry.space_group_name_H-M   'P 1'
#
loop_
_entity.id
_entity.type
_entity.pdbx_description
1 polymer ?
#
loop_
_entity_poly.entity_id
_entity_poly.type
_entity_poly.pdbx_seq_one_letter_code
_entity_poly.pdbx_strand_id
1 'polypeptide(L)'
;MPYFLPCPRPRSHMHPMIVRINDVGHAEAIDYRNFQYRPQEAENKYYLTRWAELYFSRNRFTIERDQTQSLYFLNSDVQRAVIDQERKDNSIQNYVKDSSLPYIDVEIKNVILDDLRHSPYSARIEFEKVYSNPADHTELKRERWTASVTYASDVSDRICHGTSR
;
A
#
# COMPACT_ATOMS: atom_id res chain seq x y z
N MET A 1 67.16 -3.57 1.16
CA MET A 1 65.84 -3.01 1.61
C MET A 1 64.78 -4.01 1.22
N PRO A 2 64.11 -4.67 2.13
CA PRO A 2 63.02 -5.62 1.81
C PRO A 2 61.71 -4.85 1.66
N TYR A 3 61.06 -5.01 0.49
CA TYR A 3 59.73 -4.50 0.24
C TYR A 3 58.70 -5.36 0.97
N PHE A 4 58.04 -4.77 1.98
CA PHE A 4 56.88 -5.37 2.62
C PHE A 4 55.69 -5.16 1.69
N LEU A 5 55.18 -6.22 1.05
CA LEU A 5 53.90 -6.24 0.38
C LEU A 5 52.80 -6.31 1.46
N PRO A 6 51.83 -5.39 1.41
CA PRO A 6 50.72 -5.46 2.35
C PRO A 6 49.82 -6.65 2.02
N CYS A 7 49.61 -7.50 3.01
CA CYS A 7 48.70 -8.66 2.97
C CYS A 7 47.26 -8.15 2.73
N PRO A 8 46.55 -8.63 1.69
CA PRO A 8 45.15 -8.24 1.50
C PRO A 8 44.30 -8.75 2.68
N ARG A 9 43.70 -7.85 3.43
CA ARG A 9 42.72 -8.18 4.46
C ARG A 9 41.57 -8.95 3.81
N PRO A 10 41.14 -10.12 4.32
CA PRO A 10 39.96 -10.78 3.83
C PRO A 10 38.75 -9.88 4.07
N ARG A 11 38.07 -9.51 2.98
CA ARG A 11 36.77 -8.85 3.07
C ARG A 11 35.79 -9.86 3.65
N SER A 12 35.41 -9.67 4.91
CA SER A 12 34.30 -10.43 5.49
C SER A 12 33.03 -10.08 4.71
N HIS A 13 32.58 -10.99 3.86
CA HIS A 13 31.27 -10.88 3.26
C HIS A 13 30.22 -11.11 4.36
N MET A 14 29.66 -10.03 4.90
CA MET A 14 28.46 -10.13 5.71
C MET A 14 27.34 -10.61 4.79
N HIS A 15 26.87 -11.83 4.99
CA HIS A 15 25.65 -12.31 4.37
C HIS A 15 24.48 -11.92 5.27
N PRO A 16 23.57 -11.05 4.83
CA PRO A 16 22.38 -10.77 5.63
C PRO A 16 21.56 -12.05 5.77
N MET A 17 21.21 -12.40 6.99
CA MET A 17 20.32 -13.51 7.29
C MET A 17 18.90 -12.96 7.40
N ILE A 18 18.01 -13.42 6.54
CA ILE A 18 16.60 -13.08 6.62
C ILE A 18 15.90 -14.17 7.41
N VAL A 19 15.23 -13.77 8.50
CA VAL A 19 14.41 -14.67 9.30
C VAL A 19 12.95 -14.37 9.02
N ARG A 20 12.22 -15.35 8.53
CA ARG A 20 10.77 -15.29 8.36
C ARG A 20 10.10 -15.92 9.56
N ILE A 21 9.12 -15.25 10.12
CA ILE A 21 8.25 -15.80 11.16
C ILE A 21 6.92 -16.15 10.47
N ASN A 22 6.52 -17.41 10.52
CA ASN A 22 5.23 -17.85 9.99
C ASN A 22 4.08 -17.56 10.96
N ASP A 23 2.83 -17.76 10.50
CA ASP A 23 1.62 -17.47 11.27
C ASP A 23 1.49 -18.29 12.58
N VAL A 24 2.31 -19.32 12.74
CA VAL A 24 2.38 -20.18 13.94
C VAL A 24 3.53 -19.76 14.87
N GLY A 25 4.28 -18.70 14.51
CA GLY A 25 5.38 -18.18 15.32
C GLY A 25 6.71 -18.94 15.15
N HIS A 26 6.83 -19.86 14.18
CA HIS A 26 8.09 -20.52 13.87
C HIS A 26 9.00 -19.60 13.05
N ALA A 27 10.23 -19.43 13.52
CA ALA A 27 11.28 -18.71 12.83
C ALA A 27 12.00 -19.63 11.84
N GLU A 28 12.02 -19.27 10.57
CA GLU A 28 12.72 -19.97 9.49
C GLU A 28 13.82 -19.06 8.92
N ALA A 29 15.04 -19.57 8.86
CA ALA A 29 16.15 -18.86 8.21
C ALA A 29 16.06 -19.06 6.70
N ILE A 30 15.98 -17.98 5.96
CA ILE A 30 15.88 -18.01 4.50
C ILE A 30 17.23 -17.62 3.91
N ASP A 31 17.76 -18.43 2.98
CA ASP A 31 18.95 -18.08 2.22
C ASP A 31 18.62 -16.91 1.29
N TYR A 32 19.30 -15.79 1.51
CA TYR A 32 19.14 -14.56 0.73
C TYR A 32 19.25 -14.78 -0.80
N ARG A 33 20.03 -15.75 -1.25
CA ARG A 33 20.23 -16.02 -2.68
C ARG A 33 19.01 -16.63 -3.37
N ASN A 34 18.15 -17.28 -2.61
CA ASN A 34 16.96 -17.98 -3.09
C ASN A 34 15.65 -17.34 -2.60
N PHE A 35 15.75 -16.14 -2.00
CA PHE A 35 14.58 -15.47 -1.49
C PHE A 35 13.71 -14.96 -2.63
N GLN A 36 12.63 -15.68 -2.92
CA GLN A 36 11.52 -15.18 -3.73
C GLN A 36 10.41 -14.75 -2.79
N TYR A 37 10.22 -13.44 -2.67
CA TYR A 37 9.08 -12.93 -1.92
C TYR A 37 7.78 -13.36 -2.63
N ARG A 38 6.94 -14.05 -1.91
CA ARG A 38 5.56 -14.32 -2.32
C ARG A 38 4.64 -13.63 -1.34
N PRO A 39 3.86 -12.64 -1.81
CA PRO A 39 2.94 -11.94 -0.93
C PRO A 39 1.94 -12.93 -0.35
N GLN A 40 1.74 -12.86 0.96
CA GLN A 40 0.76 -13.69 1.63
C GLN A 40 -0.64 -13.11 1.45
N GLU A 41 -1.65 -13.96 1.48
CA GLU A 41 -3.05 -13.54 1.35
C GLU A 41 -3.43 -12.48 2.41
N ALA A 42 -3.03 -12.69 3.66
CA ALA A 42 -3.29 -11.75 4.76
C ALA A 42 -2.66 -10.37 4.53
N GLU A 43 -1.44 -10.35 4.00
CA GLU A 43 -0.69 -9.14 3.69
C GLU A 43 -1.35 -8.35 2.55
N ASN A 44 -1.75 -9.02 1.47
CA ASN A 44 -2.49 -8.41 0.38
C ASN A 44 -3.83 -7.84 0.84
N LYS A 45 -4.58 -8.59 1.64
CA LYS A 45 -5.84 -8.13 2.22
C LYS A 45 -5.64 -6.88 3.08
N TYR A 46 -4.60 -6.86 3.92
CA TYR A 46 -4.27 -5.71 4.75
C TYR A 46 -4.00 -4.44 3.91
N TYR A 47 -3.15 -4.53 2.90
CA TYR A 47 -2.82 -3.38 2.06
C TYR A 47 -3.99 -2.89 1.22
N LEU A 48 -4.77 -3.79 0.67
CA LEU A 48 -5.97 -3.44 -0.11
C LEU A 48 -7.05 -2.80 0.77
N THR A 49 -7.27 -3.32 1.98
CA THR A 49 -8.14 -2.71 2.99
C THR A 49 -7.67 -1.29 3.30
N ARG A 50 -6.40 -1.14 3.64
CA ARG A 50 -5.83 0.16 4.01
C ARG A 50 -5.92 1.18 2.87
N TRP A 51 -5.64 0.76 1.64
CA TRP A 51 -5.81 1.61 0.47
C TRP A 51 -7.27 2.07 0.30
N ALA A 52 -8.21 1.15 0.37
CA ALA A 52 -9.62 1.46 0.19
C ALA A 52 -10.16 2.43 1.26
N GLU A 53 -9.79 2.23 2.51
CA GLU A 53 -10.11 3.16 3.60
C GLU A 53 -9.59 4.57 3.31
N LEU A 54 -8.32 4.71 2.93
CA LEU A 54 -7.70 6.00 2.65
C LEU A 54 -8.29 6.68 1.40
N TYR A 55 -8.57 5.89 0.35
CA TYR A 55 -8.99 6.41 -0.94
C TYR A 55 -10.46 6.84 -0.97
N PHE A 56 -11.35 6.10 -0.32
CA PHE A 56 -12.79 6.33 -0.38
C PHE A 56 -13.36 7.11 0.81
N SER A 57 -12.66 7.21 1.94
CA SER A 57 -13.11 8.02 3.07
C SER A 57 -13.03 9.50 2.77
N ARG A 58 -13.91 10.26 3.39
CA ARG A 58 -13.96 11.72 3.29
C ARG A 58 -14.20 12.34 4.65
N ASN A 59 -13.15 12.95 5.20
CA ASN A 59 -13.23 13.76 6.40
C ASN A 59 -12.43 15.04 6.15
N ARG A 60 -13.04 16.21 6.32
CA ARG A 60 -12.43 17.50 5.98
C ARG A 60 -11.10 17.78 6.68
N PHE A 61 -10.88 17.18 7.85
CA PHE A 61 -9.64 17.37 8.60
C PHE A 61 -8.51 16.45 8.18
N THR A 62 -8.81 15.34 7.49
CA THR A 62 -7.82 14.32 7.16
C THR A 62 -7.72 14.02 5.68
N ILE A 63 -8.67 14.49 4.86
CA ILE A 63 -8.79 14.13 3.44
C ILE A 63 -7.51 14.38 2.64
N GLU A 64 -6.81 15.50 2.84
CA GLU A 64 -5.58 15.81 2.11
C GLU A 64 -4.47 14.81 2.44
N ARG A 65 -4.31 14.49 3.73
CA ARG A 65 -3.37 13.48 4.20
C ARG A 65 -3.74 12.10 3.68
N ASP A 66 -5.00 11.71 3.82
CA ASP A 66 -5.48 10.36 3.50
C ASP A 66 -5.41 10.12 1.98
N GLN A 67 -5.77 11.10 1.16
CA GLN A 67 -5.59 11.03 -0.29
C GLN A 67 -4.11 10.95 -0.67
N THR A 68 -3.24 11.77 -0.07
CA THR A 68 -1.80 11.70 -0.32
C THR A 68 -1.25 10.31 0.03
N GLN A 69 -1.64 9.75 1.18
CA GLN A 69 -1.21 8.41 1.57
C GLN A 69 -1.74 7.33 0.62
N SER A 70 -2.98 7.46 0.13
CA SER A 70 -3.55 6.49 -0.82
C SER A 70 -2.78 6.44 -2.15
N LEU A 71 -2.20 7.56 -2.59
CA LEU A 71 -1.40 7.62 -3.82
C LEU A 71 -0.15 6.74 -3.77
N TYR A 72 0.43 6.51 -2.60
CA TYR A 72 1.62 5.65 -2.47
C TYR A 72 1.35 4.17 -2.82
N PHE A 73 0.09 3.76 -2.85
CA PHE A 73 -0.31 2.41 -3.28
C PHE A 73 -0.48 2.29 -4.79
N LEU A 74 -0.54 3.42 -5.50
CA LEU A 74 -0.79 3.45 -6.95
C LEU A 74 0.53 3.45 -7.72
N ASN A 75 0.52 2.83 -8.90
CA ASN A 75 1.64 2.96 -9.82
C ASN A 75 1.73 4.40 -10.36
N SER A 76 2.88 4.77 -10.92
CA SER A 76 3.17 6.14 -11.34
C SER A 76 2.20 6.70 -12.40
N ASP A 77 1.63 5.87 -13.25
CA ASP A 77 0.73 6.32 -14.32
C ASP A 77 -0.66 6.60 -13.77
N VAL A 78 -1.20 5.69 -12.95
CA VAL A 78 -2.48 5.90 -12.25
C VAL A 78 -2.38 7.06 -11.27
N GLN A 79 -1.27 7.15 -10.52
CA GLN A 79 -1.03 8.26 -9.61
C GLN A 79 -1.08 9.61 -10.32
N ARG A 80 -0.40 9.74 -11.48
CA ARG A 80 -0.46 10.96 -12.30
C ARG A 80 -1.87 11.26 -12.78
N ALA A 81 -2.59 10.27 -13.28
CA ALA A 81 -3.96 10.44 -13.74
C ALA A 81 -4.90 10.95 -12.63
N VAL A 82 -4.78 10.41 -11.42
CA VAL A 82 -5.56 10.86 -10.24
C VAL A 82 -5.21 12.29 -9.87
N ILE A 83 -3.91 12.64 -9.82
CA ILE A 83 -3.46 14.00 -9.52
C ILE A 83 -3.94 15.00 -10.58
N ASP A 84 -3.85 14.65 -11.85
CA ASP A 84 -4.30 15.53 -12.94
C ASP A 84 -5.81 15.72 -12.94
N GLN A 85 -6.57 14.68 -12.58
CA GLN A 85 -8.02 14.79 -12.41
C GLN A 85 -8.35 15.71 -11.22
N GLU A 86 -7.69 15.55 -10.07
CA GLU A 86 -7.91 16.41 -8.91
C GLU A 86 -7.57 17.89 -9.21
N ARG A 87 -6.49 18.15 -9.98
CA ARG A 87 -6.16 19.51 -10.41
C ARG A 87 -7.21 20.16 -11.27
N LYS A 88 -7.95 19.37 -12.07
CA LYS A 88 -9.05 19.89 -12.89
C LYS A 88 -10.30 20.15 -12.07
N ASP A 89 -10.64 19.23 -11.20
CA ASP A 89 -11.92 19.23 -10.49
C ASP A 89 -11.86 20.00 -9.18
N ASN A 90 -10.67 20.12 -8.58
CA ASN A 90 -10.48 20.67 -7.23
C ASN A 90 -11.41 20.03 -6.18
N SER A 91 -11.69 18.73 -6.32
CA SER A 91 -12.74 18.05 -5.56
C SER A 91 -12.43 18.04 -4.06
N ILE A 92 -11.16 17.84 -3.70
CA ILE A 92 -10.70 17.84 -2.30
C ILE A 92 -10.88 19.24 -1.69
N GLN A 93 -10.42 20.29 -2.40
CA GLN A 93 -10.52 21.67 -1.91
C GLN A 93 -11.97 22.12 -1.79
N ASN A 94 -12.82 21.73 -2.73
CA ASN A 94 -14.25 22.04 -2.68
C ASN A 94 -14.90 21.33 -1.49
N TYR A 95 -14.55 20.07 -1.24
CA TYR A 95 -15.05 19.32 -0.08
C TYR A 95 -14.61 19.95 1.23
N VAL A 96 -13.35 20.37 1.37
CA VAL A 96 -12.84 21.04 2.60
C VAL A 96 -13.56 22.35 2.88
N LYS A 97 -13.86 23.14 1.84
CA LYS A 97 -14.53 24.44 1.97
C LYS A 97 -16.01 24.34 2.32
N ASP A 98 -16.67 23.31 1.81
CA ASP A 98 -18.11 23.13 2.06
C ASP A 98 -18.36 22.35 3.34
N SER A 99 -18.66 23.10 4.40
CA SER A 99 -18.91 22.51 5.73
C SER A 99 -20.23 21.74 5.84
N SER A 100 -21.10 21.83 4.83
CA SER A 100 -22.39 21.12 4.82
C SER A 100 -22.28 19.69 4.29
N LEU A 101 -21.20 19.37 3.60
CA LEU A 101 -20.99 18.02 3.04
C LEU A 101 -20.79 16.98 4.15
N PRO A 102 -21.39 15.78 4.03
CA PRO A 102 -21.29 14.74 5.03
C PRO A 102 -19.86 14.18 5.12
N TYR A 103 -19.48 13.68 6.28
CA TYR A 103 -18.35 12.77 6.40
C TYR A 103 -18.70 11.43 5.75
N ILE A 104 -17.70 10.78 5.19
CA ILE A 104 -17.84 9.44 4.61
C ILE A 104 -16.79 8.54 5.24
N ASP A 105 -17.25 7.59 6.03
CA ASP A 105 -16.43 6.52 6.58
C ASP A 105 -16.58 5.26 5.72
N VAL A 106 -15.53 4.46 5.66
CA VAL A 106 -15.51 3.22 4.88
C VAL A 106 -15.42 2.03 5.81
N GLU A 107 -16.42 1.16 5.75
CA GLU A 107 -16.43 -0.11 6.45
C GLU A 107 -16.17 -1.25 5.47
N ILE A 108 -14.99 -1.85 5.52
CA ILE A 108 -14.66 -2.99 4.68
C ILE A 108 -15.42 -4.22 5.18
N LYS A 109 -16.16 -4.86 4.28
CA LYS A 109 -16.93 -6.07 4.58
C LYS A 109 -16.17 -7.32 4.16
N ASN A 110 -15.55 -7.29 2.97
CA ASN A 110 -14.82 -8.43 2.45
C ASN A 110 -13.75 -8.00 1.45
N VAL A 111 -12.64 -8.73 1.40
CA VAL A 111 -11.62 -8.62 0.37
C VAL A 111 -11.41 -9.99 -0.25
N ILE A 112 -11.85 -10.12 -1.48
CA ILE A 112 -11.77 -11.36 -2.27
C ILE A 112 -10.56 -11.21 -3.18
N LEU A 113 -9.57 -12.06 -2.98
CA LEU A 113 -8.42 -12.17 -3.86
C LEU A 113 -8.68 -13.25 -4.88
N ASP A 114 -8.43 -12.93 -6.13
CA ASP A 114 -8.47 -13.92 -7.21
C ASP A 114 -7.17 -14.75 -7.19
N ASP A 115 -6.73 -15.29 -8.31
CA ASP A 115 -5.54 -16.14 -8.38
C ASP A 115 -4.26 -15.39 -8.00
N LEU A 116 -3.57 -15.83 -6.95
CA LEU A 116 -2.28 -15.28 -6.48
C LEU A 116 -1.07 -15.97 -7.11
N ARG A 117 -1.25 -16.82 -8.13
CA ARG A 117 -0.13 -17.57 -8.75
C ARG A 117 0.66 -16.74 -9.74
N HIS A 118 0.02 -15.77 -10.39
CA HIS A 118 0.62 -14.97 -11.46
C HIS A 118 0.31 -13.49 -11.28
N SER A 119 1.34 -12.64 -11.28
CA SER A 119 1.18 -11.18 -11.35
C SER A 119 0.88 -10.75 -12.80
N PRO A 120 0.04 -9.73 -13.03
CA PRO A 120 -0.68 -8.94 -12.03
C PRO A 120 -1.85 -9.69 -11.39
N TYR A 121 -2.10 -9.40 -10.13
CA TYR A 121 -3.16 -10.01 -9.34
C TYR A 121 -4.45 -9.19 -9.44
N SER A 122 -5.60 -9.83 -9.24
CA SER A 122 -6.90 -9.18 -9.19
C SER A 122 -7.55 -9.38 -7.83
N ALA A 123 -8.27 -8.36 -7.38
CA ALA A 123 -9.04 -8.41 -6.16
C ALA A 123 -10.35 -7.64 -6.29
N ARG A 124 -11.34 -8.03 -5.47
CA ARG A 124 -12.56 -7.27 -5.24
C ARG A 124 -12.66 -6.90 -3.78
N ILE A 125 -12.93 -5.63 -3.53
CA ILE A 125 -13.11 -5.07 -2.20
C ILE A 125 -14.57 -4.68 -2.06
N GLU A 126 -15.28 -5.35 -1.17
CA GLU A 126 -16.67 -5.05 -0.84
C GLU A 126 -16.70 -4.19 0.43
N PHE A 127 -17.33 -3.05 0.36
CA PHE A 127 -17.37 -2.11 1.47
C PHE A 127 -18.65 -1.30 1.50
N GLU A 128 -18.93 -0.70 2.65
CA GLU A 128 -20.02 0.25 2.81
C GLU A 128 -19.45 1.65 3.05
N LYS A 129 -20.03 2.64 2.35
CA LYS A 129 -19.83 4.05 2.65
C LYS A 129 -20.91 4.50 3.62
N VAL A 130 -20.47 4.92 4.80
CA VAL A 130 -21.34 5.44 5.85
C VAL A 130 -21.25 6.94 5.82
N TYR A 131 -22.35 7.61 5.51
CA TYR A 131 -22.44 9.06 5.44
C TYR A 131 -22.95 9.60 6.77
N SER A 132 -22.19 10.47 7.40
CA SER A 132 -22.52 11.05 8.71
C SER A 132 -22.65 12.56 8.62
N ASN A 133 -23.59 13.11 9.40
CA ASN A 133 -23.76 14.55 9.54
C ASN A 133 -22.53 15.18 10.20
N PRO A 134 -21.95 16.25 9.63
CA PRO A 134 -20.76 16.89 10.20
C PRO A 134 -20.99 17.58 11.54
N ALA A 135 -22.24 17.90 11.92
CA ALA A 135 -22.54 18.62 13.14
C ALA A 135 -22.70 17.73 14.38
N ASP A 136 -23.33 16.57 14.22
CA ASP A 136 -23.70 15.67 15.33
C ASP A 136 -23.26 14.22 15.12
N HIS A 137 -22.59 13.93 13.99
CA HIS A 137 -22.10 12.60 13.63
C HIS A 137 -23.21 11.52 13.48
N THR A 138 -24.48 11.93 13.37
CA THR A 138 -25.54 10.98 13.10
C THR A 138 -25.44 10.38 11.71
N GLU A 139 -25.69 9.08 11.59
CA GLU A 139 -25.69 8.39 10.29
C GLU A 139 -26.86 8.90 9.45
N LEU A 140 -26.56 9.40 8.24
CA LEU A 140 -27.54 9.90 7.28
C LEU A 140 -27.98 8.81 6.32
N LYS A 141 -27.02 8.05 5.79
CA LYS A 141 -27.27 6.94 4.86
C LYS A 141 -26.06 6.00 4.81
N ARG A 142 -26.31 4.83 4.26
CA ARG A 142 -25.30 3.79 4.06
C ARG A 142 -25.44 3.21 2.64
N GLU A 143 -24.34 3.08 1.93
CA GLU A 143 -24.32 2.58 0.55
C GLU A 143 -23.31 1.46 0.40
N ARG A 144 -23.70 0.37 -0.26
CA ARG A 144 -22.80 -0.74 -0.59
C ARG A 144 -22.07 -0.45 -1.90
N TRP A 145 -20.77 -0.68 -1.88
CA TRP A 145 -19.88 -0.49 -3.00
C TRP A 145 -18.99 -1.70 -3.21
N THR A 146 -18.55 -1.89 -4.45
CA THR A 146 -17.54 -2.88 -4.80
C THR A 146 -16.49 -2.22 -5.67
N ALA A 147 -15.23 -2.31 -5.28
CA ALA A 147 -14.09 -1.88 -6.08
C ALA A 147 -13.36 -3.09 -6.64
N SER A 148 -13.16 -3.12 -7.97
CA SER A 148 -12.30 -4.10 -8.62
C SER A 148 -10.92 -3.50 -8.83
N VAL A 149 -9.88 -4.18 -8.36
CA VAL A 149 -8.52 -3.69 -8.33
C VAL A 149 -7.60 -4.71 -9.01
N THR A 150 -6.73 -4.21 -9.89
CA THR A 150 -5.61 -4.98 -10.41
C THR A 150 -4.34 -4.44 -9.77
N TYR A 151 -3.53 -5.30 -9.18
CA TYR A 151 -2.34 -4.90 -8.43
C TYR A 151 -1.15 -5.83 -8.71
N ALA A 152 0.04 -5.32 -8.49
CA ALA A 152 1.28 -6.07 -8.50
C ALA A 152 1.98 -5.92 -7.16
N SER A 153 2.62 -6.97 -6.70
CA SER A 153 3.46 -6.92 -5.51
C SER A 153 4.90 -6.70 -5.97
N ASP A 154 5.31 -5.45 -6.00
CA ASP A 154 6.63 -5.06 -6.50
C ASP A 154 7.63 -4.95 -5.34
N VAL A 155 8.17 -6.08 -4.91
CA VAL A 155 9.30 -6.13 -3.97
C VAL A 155 10.63 -6.33 -4.71
N SER A 156 10.58 -6.69 -5.98
CA SER A 156 11.76 -7.10 -6.74
C SER A 156 12.68 -5.95 -7.18
N ASP A 157 12.19 -4.72 -7.33
CA ASP A 157 12.96 -3.64 -7.95
C ASP A 157 13.69 -2.70 -6.98
N ARG A 158 13.44 -2.76 -5.68
CA ARG A 158 14.11 -1.84 -4.73
C ARG A 158 15.45 -2.33 -4.17
N ILE A 159 15.83 -3.56 -4.44
CA ILE A 159 17.07 -4.15 -3.88
C ILE A 159 18.25 -4.10 -4.86
N CYS A 160 18.05 -3.77 -6.14
CA CYS A 160 19.08 -3.92 -7.19
C CYS A 160 19.73 -2.63 -7.69
N HIS A 161 19.60 -1.49 -7.05
CA HIS A 161 20.40 -0.31 -7.38
C HIS A 161 21.38 0.11 -6.28
N GLY A 162 22.23 -0.83 -5.90
CA GLY A 162 23.53 -0.53 -5.31
C GLY A 162 24.49 -0.23 -6.43
N THR A 163 24.59 1.05 -6.83
CA THR A 163 25.58 1.55 -7.78
C THR A 163 27.01 1.23 -7.34
N SER A 164 27.68 0.41 -8.10
CA SER A 164 29.15 0.38 -8.15
C SER A 164 29.63 1.69 -8.76
N ARG A 165 30.39 2.45 -8.02
CA ARG A 165 31.47 3.33 -8.44
C ARG A 165 32.67 3.12 -7.54
#